data_5e366f432584c1a4c5157a52c3aba01b
#
_entry.id   5e366f432584c1a4c5157a52c3aba01b
#
_cell.length_a   1.000
_cell.length_b   1.000
_cell.length_c   1.000
_cell.angle_alpha   90.00
_cell.angle_beta   90.00
_cell.angle_gamma   90.00
#
_symmetry.space_group_name_H-M   'P 1'
#
loop_
_entity.id
_entity.type
_entity.pdbx_description
1 polymer ?
#
loop_
_entity_poly.entity_id
_entity_poly.type
_entity_poly.pdbx_seq_one_letter_code
_entity_poly.pdbx_strand_id
1 'polypeptide(L)'
;GWAIGERRDEFYLSTRSSALAAEQMKKEIRESLRCLRTDHIDLYSCHNLRYSDAYDTVMAPNGAIEALTEAKEEGTVRHIGFSCHRFHETMERGIKSGIFEALIVSYNILNDELVDERILPLAKKHDVGVIAMKPLAGGALAAPPPRLKAGGKAQITVEKALRFVLANDNVTLAIPGMARVSEVEENVRVGESFAFMSEEEKKDLVAAAEALGKDFCRGCGYCQPCPQEIRIPTILRHLAYYKNYGFNDWAKARYSMVEVKADACVECGQCKEKCPYGLDVPEMLREAHKLLA
;
A
#
# COMPACT_ATOMS: atom_id res chain seq x y z
N GLY A 1 -11.52 -0.91 -19.62
CA GLY A 1 -12.68 -0.76 -20.47
C GLY A 1 -12.84 -1.94 -21.43
N TRP A 2 -11.82 -2.23 -22.27
CA TRP A 2 -11.93 -3.29 -23.30
C TRP A 2 -12.25 -4.68 -22.75
N ALA A 3 -11.63 -5.08 -21.64
CA ALA A 3 -11.82 -6.42 -21.09
C ALA A 3 -13.20 -6.61 -20.44
N ILE A 4 -13.79 -5.54 -19.93
CA ILE A 4 -15.09 -5.58 -19.26
C ILE A 4 -16.23 -5.52 -20.28
N GLY A 5 -16.12 -4.61 -21.29
CA GLY A 5 -17.06 -4.49 -22.39
C GLY A 5 -18.53 -4.44 -21.93
N GLU A 6 -19.34 -5.32 -22.48
CA GLU A 6 -20.78 -5.44 -22.19
C GLU A 6 -21.08 -6.03 -20.79
N ARG A 7 -20.05 -6.51 -20.08
CA ARG A 7 -20.17 -7.10 -18.75
C ARG A 7 -19.95 -6.08 -17.64
N ARG A 8 -20.13 -4.79 -17.90
CA ARG A 8 -19.85 -3.70 -16.94
C ARG A 8 -20.53 -3.90 -15.59
N ASP A 9 -21.76 -4.36 -15.57
CA ASP A 9 -22.56 -4.54 -14.36
C ASP A 9 -22.17 -5.75 -13.52
N GLU A 10 -21.28 -6.60 -14.05
CA GLU A 10 -20.73 -7.74 -13.27
C GLU A 10 -19.52 -7.34 -12.43
N PHE A 11 -19.03 -6.10 -12.54
CA PHE A 11 -17.80 -5.66 -11.90
C PHE A 11 -17.97 -4.36 -11.14
N TYR A 12 -17.34 -4.30 -9.97
CA TYR A 12 -17.11 -3.04 -9.26
C TYR A 12 -15.81 -2.42 -9.77
N LEU A 13 -15.89 -1.25 -10.39
CA LEU A 13 -14.73 -0.52 -10.87
C LEU A 13 -14.24 0.47 -9.85
N SER A 14 -12.97 0.34 -9.48
CA SER A 14 -12.28 1.31 -8.63
C SER A 14 -11.13 1.96 -9.39
N THR A 15 -11.07 3.28 -9.34
CA THR A 15 -9.93 4.05 -9.85
C THR A 15 -9.57 5.18 -8.88
N ARG A 16 -8.54 5.94 -9.21
CA ARG A 16 -8.01 6.97 -8.31
C ARG A 16 -7.24 8.05 -9.07
N SER A 17 -7.21 9.24 -8.49
CA SER A 17 -6.47 10.39 -8.98
C SER A 17 -5.61 11.01 -7.89
N SER A 18 -4.47 11.57 -8.27
CA SER A 18 -3.61 12.38 -7.39
C SER A 18 -3.91 13.87 -7.46
N ALA A 19 -4.97 14.27 -8.16
CA ALA A 19 -5.42 15.65 -8.24
C ALA A 19 -5.79 16.16 -6.85
N LEU A 20 -5.32 17.36 -6.50
CA LEU A 20 -5.65 18.02 -5.24
C LEU A 20 -6.71 19.12 -5.43
N ALA A 21 -6.84 19.70 -6.63
CA ALA A 21 -7.79 20.76 -6.97
C ALA A 21 -9.00 20.22 -7.74
N ALA A 22 -10.16 20.84 -7.57
CA ALA A 22 -11.43 20.42 -8.16
C ALA A 22 -11.37 20.36 -9.69
N GLU A 23 -10.86 21.40 -10.37
CA GLU A 23 -10.79 21.42 -11.83
C GLU A 23 -9.95 20.28 -12.42
N GLN A 24 -8.82 19.96 -11.79
CA GLN A 24 -8.00 18.86 -12.22
C GLN A 24 -8.71 17.52 -11.96
N MET A 25 -9.37 17.37 -10.83
CA MET A 25 -10.14 16.17 -10.48
C MET A 25 -11.29 15.93 -11.47
N LYS A 26 -12.06 16.97 -11.83
CA LYS A 26 -13.11 16.89 -12.86
C LYS A 26 -12.57 16.38 -14.20
N LYS A 27 -11.40 16.88 -14.60
CA LYS A 27 -10.74 16.43 -15.84
C LYS A 27 -10.36 14.94 -15.76
N GLU A 28 -9.80 14.50 -14.65
CA GLU A 28 -9.34 13.13 -14.45
C GLU A 28 -10.51 12.14 -14.30
N ILE A 29 -11.64 12.56 -13.72
CA ILE A 29 -12.88 11.76 -13.69
C ILE A 29 -13.38 11.51 -15.12
N ARG A 30 -13.53 12.57 -15.94
CA ARG A 30 -13.95 12.45 -17.34
C ARG A 30 -13.02 11.54 -18.15
N GLU A 31 -11.71 11.69 -17.96
CA GLU A 31 -10.71 10.86 -18.64
C GLU A 31 -10.78 9.39 -18.17
N SER A 32 -11.02 9.15 -16.90
CA SER A 32 -11.22 7.81 -16.35
C SER A 32 -12.45 7.12 -16.97
N LEU A 33 -13.60 7.80 -17.03
CA LEU A 33 -14.81 7.30 -17.67
C LEU A 33 -14.56 6.96 -19.14
N ARG A 34 -13.90 7.87 -19.87
CA ARG A 34 -13.54 7.67 -21.28
C ARG A 34 -12.64 6.44 -21.49
N CYS A 35 -11.58 6.32 -20.70
CA CYS A 35 -10.62 5.22 -20.79
C CYS A 35 -11.22 3.88 -20.37
N LEU A 36 -12.04 3.88 -19.33
CA LEU A 36 -12.75 2.70 -18.84
C LEU A 36 -13.98 2.34 -19.69
N ARG A 37 -14.42 3.25 -20.58
CA ARG A 37 -15.59 3.06 -21.47
C ARG A 37 -16.86 2.74 -20.68
N THR A 38 -17.12 3.53 -19.68
CA THR A 38 -18.27 3.39 -18.78
C THR A 38 -18.84 4.77 -18.48
N ASP A 39 -20.10 4.82 -18.13
CA ASP A 39 -20.81 6.01 -17.68
C ASP A 39 -20.66 6.28 -16.19
N HIS A 40 -20.22 5.28 -15.43
CA HIS A 40 -20.01 5.42 -13.99
C HIS A 40 -18.82 4.62 -13.45
N ILE A 41 -18.31 5.05 -12.29
CA ILE A 41 -17.25 4.40 -11.51
C ILE A 41 -17.80 4.11 -10.11
N ASP A 42 -17.66 2.86 -9.66
CA ASP A 42 -18.21 2.46 -8.36
C ASP A 42 -17.46 3.08 -7.19
N LEU A 43 -16.12 3.13 -7.26
CA LEU A 43 -15.30 3.78 -6.24
C LEU A 43 -14.22 4.68 -6.87
N TYR A 44 -14.29 5.97 -6.62
CA TYR A 44 -13.24 6.91 -7.01
C TYR A 44 -12.47 7.41 -5.79
N SER A 45 -11.15 7.28 -5.79
CA SER A 45 -10.35 7.57 -4.60
C SER A 45 -9.34 8.70 -4.80
N CYS A 46 -9.22 9.56 -3.80
CA CYS A 46 -8.07 10.45 -3.67
C CYS A 46 -6.82 9.61 -3.42
N HIS A 47 -5.84 9.69 -4.33
CA HIS A 47 -4.67 8.82 -4.31
C HIS A 47 -3.60 9.30 -3.35
N ASN A 48 -3.31 8.45 -2.36
CA ASN A 48 -2.10 8.56 -1.54
C ASN A 48 -1.97 9.90 -0.80
N LEU A 49 -2.99 10.24 -0.04
CA LEU A 49 -2.97 11.38 0.87
C LEU A 49 -1.91 11.13 1.94
N ARG A 50 -0.66 11.58 1.66
CA ARG A 50 0.51 11.27 2.47
C ARG A 50 0.67 12.17 3.67
N TYR A 51 0.35 13.46 3.50
CA TYR A 51 0.65 14.50 4.46
C TYR A 51 -0.63 15.26 4.80
N SER A 52 -0.63 15.91 5.94
CA SER A 52 -1.74 16.75 6.37
C SER A 52 -2.04 17.85 5.35
N ASP A 53 -1.03 18.44 4.73
CA ASP A 53 -1.16 19.48 3.72
C ASP A 53 -1.89 19.01 2.45
N ALA A 54 -1.59 17.80 1.97
CA ALA A 54 -2.31 17.21 0.83
C ALA A 54 -3.78 16.94 1.19
N TYR A 55 -4.04 16.44 2.40
CA TYR A 55 -5.39 16.26 2.91
C TYR A 55 -6.11 17.60 3.03
N ASP A 56 -5.47 18.59 3.64
CA ASP A 56 -6.05 19.93 3.82
C ASP A 56 -6.38 20.59 2.47
N THR A 57 -5.51 20.44 1.47
CA THR A 57 -5.76 20.95 0.11
C THR A 57 -6.94 20.27 -0.56
N VAL A 58 -7.04 18.93 -0.44
CA VAL A 58 -8.17 18.16 -1.01
C VAL A 58 -9.49 18.58 -0.37
N MET A 59 -9.50 18.87 0.92
CA MET A 59 -10.71 19.21 1.70
C MET A 59 -11.04 20.73 1.71
N ALA A 60 -10.12 21.59 1.21
CA ALA A 60 -10.33 23.03 1.16
C ALA A 60 -11.35 23.42 0.07
N PRO A 61 -11.88 24.67 0.11
CA PRO A 61 -12.65 25.23 -1.00
C PRO A 61 -11.88 25.11 -2.33
N ASN A 62 -12.55 24.70 -3.41
CA ASN A 62 -11.98 24.33 -4.70
C ASN A 62 -11.02 23.12 -4.65
N GLY A 63 -11.01 22.36 -3.57
CA GLY A 63 -10.28 21.11 -3.45
C GLY A 63 -10.95 19.96 -4.22
N ALA A 64 -10.20 18.89 -4.40
CA ALA A 64 -10.64 17.73 -5.20
C ALA A 64 -11.94 17.09 -4.68
N ILE A 65 -12.24 17.24 -3.38
CA ILE A 65 -13.45 16.67 -2.77
C ILE A 65 -14.74 17.29 -3.33
N GLU A 66 -14.73 18.59 -3.69
CA GLU A 66 -15.90 19.22 -4.31
C GLU A 66 -16.26 18.55 -5.63
N ALA A 67 -15.26 18.29 -6.48
CA ALA A 67 -15.48 17.62 -7.76
C ALA A 67 -15.96 16.17 -7.59
N LEU A 68 -15.48 15.46 -6.56
CA LEU A 68 -15.93 14.09 -6.27
C LEU A 68 -17.35 14.08 -5.72
N THR A 69 -17.70 15.05 -4.89
CA THR A 69 -19.06 15.20 -4.35
C THR A 69 -20.05 15.51 -5.46
N GLU A 70 -19.72 16.46 -6.35
CA GLU A 70 -20.53 16.80 -7.53
C GLU A 70 -20.70 15.57 -8.45
N ALA A 71 -19.62 14.83 -8.75
CA ALA A 71 -19.67 13.62 -9.55
C ALA A 71 -20.52 12.51 -8.89
N LYS A 72 -20.55 12.45 -7.56
CA LYS A 72 -21.40 11.54 -6.81
C LYS A 72 -22.88 11.95 -6.89
N GLU A 73 -23.19 13.23 -6.79
CA GLU A 73 -24.55 13.76 -6.96
C GLU A 73 -25.07 13.53 -8.38
N GLU A 74 -24.19 13.65 -9.39
CA GLU A 74 -24.50 13.34 -10.79
C GLU A 74 -24.63 11.84 -11.08
N GLY A 75 -24.20 10.96 -10.18
CA GLY A 75 -24.20 9.51 -10.33
C GLY A 75 -23.06 8.93 -11.18
N THR A 76 -22.11 9.75 -11.63
CA THR A 76 -20.92 9.30 -12.37
C THR A 76 -19.86 8.67 -11.46
N VAL A 77 -19.91 8.96 -10.18
CA VAL A 77 -19.15 8.29 -9.11
C VAL A 77 -20.15 7.80 -8.06
N ARG A 78 -20.11 6.53 -7.68
CA ARG A 78 -21.03 5.99 -6.67
C ARG A 78 -20.53 6.20 -5.25
N HIS A 79 -19.23 5.93 -5.02
CA HIS A 79 -18.59 6.02 -3.71
C HIS A 79 -17.28 6.79 -3.78
N ILE A 80 -16.98 7.55 -2.73
CA ILE A 80 -15.74 8.32 -2.61
C ILE A 80 -14.83 7.64 -1.61
N GLY A 81 -13.58 7.38 -2.03
CA GLY A 81 -12.56 6.81 -1.17
C GLY A 81 -11.29 7.63 -1.11
N PHE A 82 -10.38 7.18 -0.28
CA PHE A 82 -9.01 7.69 -0.29
C PHE A 82 -8.01 6.57 -0.03
N SER A 83 -6.78 6.76 -0.48
CA SER A 83 -5.70 5.87 -0.12
C SER A 83 -4.64 6.59 0.68
N CYS A 84 -4.17 5.90 1.73
CA CYS A 84 -3.07 6.39 2.54
C CYS A 84 -2.20 5.21 2.97
N HIS A 85 -0.87 5.36 2.86
CA HIS A 85 0.02 4.24 3.09
C HIS A 85 0.55 4.16 4.53
N ARG A 86 0.67 5.30 5.26
CA ARG A 86 1.49 5.33 6.47
C ARG A 86 1.21 6.48 7.44
N PHE A 87 0.39 7.42 7.08
CA PHE A 87 0.14 8.59 7.91
C PHE A 87 -1.14 8.38 8.70
N HIS A 88 -1.01 7.81 9.90
CA HIS A 88 -2.14 7.44 10.76
C HIS A 88 -3.04 8.63 11.06
N GLU A 89 -2.46 9.80 11.32
CA GLU A 89 -3.22 11.02 11.56
C GLU A 89 -4.11 11.38 10.35
N THR A 90 -3.55 11.32 9.14
CA THR A 90 -4.31 11.57 7.91
C THR A 90 -5.40 10.51 7.70
N MET A 91 -5.10 9.24 7.99
CA MET A 91 -6.11 8.17 7.92
C MET A 91 -7.27 8.44 8.89
N GLU A 92 -6.97 8.80 10.14
CA GLU A 92 -7.98 9.12 11.13
C GLU A 92 -8.83 10.33 10.75
N ARG A 93 -8.21 11.38 10.23
CA ARG A 93 -8.92 12.57 9.75
C ARG A 93 -9.85 12.23 8.60
N GLY A 94 -9.36 11.43 7.63
CA GLY A 94 -10.17 10.95 6.51
C GLY A 94 -11.36 10.11 6.97
N ILE A 95 -11.12 9.12 7.85
CA ILE A 95 -12.17 8.27 8.41
C ILE A 95 -13.24 9.09 9.15
N LYS A 96 -12.81 10.06 9.97
CA LYS A 96 -13.70 10.89 10.80
C LYS A 96 -14.41 12.00 10.02
N SER A 97 -14.03 12.26 8.77
CA SER A 97 -14.60 13.35 7.97
C SER A 97 -16.09 13.15 7.60
N GLY A 98 -16.54 11.90 7.59
CA GLY A 98 -17.89 11.55 7.12
C GLY A 98 -18.08 11.65 5.61
N ILE A 99 -17.02 11.91 4.84
CA ILE A 99 -17.07 12.07 3.38
C ILE A 99 -16.59 10.81 2.68
N PHE A 100 -15.52 10.21 3.18
CA PHE A 100 -14.94 9.01 2.57
C PHE A 100 -15.65 7.75 3.06
N GLU A 101 -16.05 6.92 2.12
CA GLU A 101 -16.75 5.65 2.36
C GLU A 101 -15.80 4.45 2.29
N ALA A 102 -14.58 4.66 1.76
CA ALA A 102 -13.57 3.62 1.68
C ALA A 102 -12.16 4.16 1.94
N LEU A 103 -11.38 3.37 2.69
CA LEU A 103 -9.94 3.56 2.91
C LEU A 103 -9.18 2.43 2.21
N ILE A 104 -8.28 2.79 1.29
CA ILE A 104 -7.32 1.85 0.70
C ILE A 104 -6.01 1.99 1.47
N VAL A 105 -5.66 0.99 2.26
CA VAL A 105 -4.49 1.01 3.16
C VAL A 105 -3.59 -0.20 2.92
N SER A 106 -2.29 -0.04 3.11
CA SER A 106 -1.36 -1.18 3.11
C SER A 106 -1.61 -2.02 4.36
N TYR A 107 -2.03 -3.27 4.16
CA TYR A 107 -2.26 -4.20 5.25
C TYR A 107 -1.78 -5.62 4.88
N ASN A 108 -0.93 -6.18 5.70
CA ASN A 108 -0.35 -7.51 5.57
C ASN A 108 0.34 -7.89 6.89
N ILE A 109 0.81 -9.11 7.01
CA ILE A 109 1.43 -9.62 8.25
C ILE A 109 2.72 -8.89 8.70
N LEU A 110 3.36 -8.11 7.81
CA LEU A 110 4.53 -7.28 8.13
C LEU A 110 4.13 -5.84 8.48
N ASN A 111 2.87 -5.61 8.77
CA ASN A 111 2.32 -4.27 8.93
C ASN A 111 2.69 -3.66 10.28
N ASP A 112 2.47 -2.35 10.34
CA ASP A 112 2.54 -1.56 11.56
C ASP A 112 1.36 -1.92 12.47
N GLU A 113 1.62 -2.25 13.73
CA GLU A 113 0.62 -2.61 14.74
C GLU A 113 -0.48 -1.54 14.88
N LEU A 114 -0.12 -0.25 14.74
CA LEU A 114 -1.08 0.85 14.81
C LEU A 114 -2.19 0.78 13.76
N VAL A 115 -1.94 0.16 12.60
CA VAL A 115 -2.99 -0.04 11.61
C VAL A 115 -4.03 -1.02 12.15
N ASP A 116 -3.59 -2.13 12.73
CA ASP A 116 -4.45 -3.16 13.30
C ASP A 116 -5.23 -2.67 14.52
N GLU A 117 -4.53 -2.02 15.45
CA GLU A 117 -5.09 -1.66 16.76
C GLU A 117 -5.94 -0.40 16.71
N ARG A 118 -5.67 0.51 15.77
CA ARG A 118 -6.25 1.85 15.81
C ARG A 118 -7.01 2.21 14.53
N ILE A 119 -6.41 2.00 13.35
CA ILE A 119 -7.00 2.48 12.09
C ILE A 119 -8.16 1.60 11.64
N LEU A 120 -7.96 0.28 11.61
CA LEU A 120 -8.99 -0.65 11.14
C LEU A 120 -10.25 -0.63 12.05
N PRO A 121 -10.14 -0.66 13.40
CA PRO A 121 -11.31 -0.53 14.26
C PRO A 121 -11.99 0.84 14.13
N LEU A 122 -11.23 1.91 13.90
CA LEU A 122 -11.78 3.24 13.69
C LEU A 122 -12.60 3.31 12.39
N ALA A 123 -12.09 2.72 11.30
CA ALA A 123 -12.80 2.64 10.04
C ALA A 123 -14.14 1.91 10.19
N LYS A 124 -14.15 0.75 10.85
CA LYS A 124 -15.38 0.01 11.15
C LYS A 124 -16.37 0.82 11.99
N LYS A 125 -15.89 1.53 13.01
CA LYS A 125 -16.74 2.39 13.86
C LYS A 125 -17.44 3.51 13.07
N HIS A 126 -16.80 4.00 12.02
CA HIS A 126 -17.33 5.09 11.18
C HIS A 126 -17.97 4.59 9.87
N ASP A 127 -18.20 3.28 9.72
CA ASP A 127 -18.77 2.64 8.53
C ASP A 127 -17.94 2.92 7.25
N VAL A 128 -16.64 2.99 7.38
CA VAL A 128 -15.69 3.16 6.27
C VAL A 128 -15.13 1.79 5.87
N GLY A 129 -15.42 1.36 4.65
CA GLY A 129 -14.92 0.10 4.12
C GLY A 129 -13.40 0.10 3.98
N VAL A 130 -12.73 -1.00 4.35
CA VAL A 130 -11.28 -1.12 4.28
C VAL A 130 -10.86 -2.04 3.15
N ILE A 131 -10.09 -1.49 2.21
CA ILE A 131 -9.47 -2.23 1.10
C ILE A 131 -7.99 -2.42 1.41
N ALA A 132 -7.62 -3.66 1.72
CA ALA A 132 -6.24 -4.02 2.01
C ALA A 132 -5.41 -4.12 0.73
N MET A 133 -4.57 -3.11 0.46
CA MET A 133 -3.58 -3.18 -0.61
C MET A 133 -2.26 -3.79 -0.11
N LYS A 134 -1.49 -4.38 -1.02
CA LYS A 134 -0.24 -5.07 -0.72
C LYS A 134 -0.39 -6.20 0.32
N PRO A 135 -1.44 -7.02 0.24
CA PRO A 135 -1.61 -8.12 1.19
C PRO A 135 -0.43 -9.10 1.19
N LEU A 136 0.30 -9.17 0.08
CA LEU A 136 1.54 -9.95 -0.07
C LEU A 136 2.81 -9.10 0.11
N ALA A 137 2.74 -7.96 0.81
CA ALA A 137 3.86 -7.06 1.08
C ALA A 137 4.65 -6.65 -0.18
N GLY A 138 3.95 -6.40 -1.31
CA GLY A 138 4.56 -6.07 -2.60
C GLY A 138 5.30 -7.25 -3.25
N GLY A 139 4.89 -8.48 -2.96
CA GLY A 139 5.49 -9.73 -3.45
C GLY A 139 6.46 -10.40 -2.48
N ALA A 140 6.83 -9.71 -1.38
CA ALA A 140 7.77 -10.24 -0.39
C ALA A 140 7.31 -11.56 0.24
N LEU A 141 6.02 -11.72 0.42
CA LEU A 141 5.43 -12.91 1.02
C LEU A 141 5.15 -14.02 -0.01
N ALA A 142 5.05 -13.67 -1.29
CA ALA A 142 4.86 -14.64 -2.38
C ALA A 142 6.15 -15.36 -2.78
N ALA A 143 7.30 -14.66 -2.66
CA ALA A 143 8.61 -15.20 -2.96
C ALA A 143 9.58 -14.89 -1.81
N PRO A 144 9.44 -15.55 -0.65
CA PRO A 144 10.31 -15.29 0.50
C PRO A 144 11.77 -15.56 0.12
N PRO A 145 12.72 -14.73 0.60
CA PRO A 145 14.14 -14.90 0.31
C PRO A 145 14.64 -16.30 0.67
N PRO A 146 15.64 -16.84 -0.03
CA PRO A 146 16.17 -18.20 0.18
C PRO A 146 16.55 -18.50 1.63
N ARG A 147 17.04 -17.48 2.36
CA ARG A 147 17.38 -17.60 3.80
C ARG A 147 16.21 -18.02 4.71
N LEU A 148 14.98 -17.78 4.24
CA LEU A 148 13.77 -18.10 5.01
C LEU A 148 13.16 -19.44 4.61
N LYS A 149 13.60 -20.00 3.47
CA LYS A 149 13.22 -21.34 3.07
C LYS A 149 13.98 -22.42 3.85
N ALA A 150 15.06 -22.06 4.54
CA ALA A 150 16.04 -23.03 5.04
C ALA A 150 15.92 -23.40 6.53
N GLY A 151 15.00 -22.84 7.33
CA GLY A 151 15.12 -23.10 8.77
C GLY A 151 13.92 -22.93 9.69
N GLY A 152 12.73 -22.63 9.22
CA GLY A 152 11.57 -22.41 10.09
C GLY A 152 10.45 -23.43 9.91
N LYS A 153 9.81 -23.86 11.02
CA LYS A 153 8.63 -24.72 11.00
C LYS A 153 7.39 -24.11 10.32
N ALA A 154 7.34 -22.78 10.21
CA ALA A 154 6.24 -22.05 9.58
C ALA A 154 6.68 -21.46 8.23
N GLN A 155 6.24 -22.04 7.15
CA GLN A 155 6.42 -21.47 5.81
C GLN A 155 5.32 -20.43 5.57
N ILE A 156 5.72 -19.18 5.26
CA ILE A 156 4.77 -18.17 4.77
C ILE A 156 4.44 -18.52 3.32
N THR A 157 3.16 -18.81 3.07
CA THR A 157 2.62 -19.04 1.72
C THR A 157 1.71 -17.89 1.33
N VAL A 158 1.41 -17.76 0.03
CA VAL A 158 0.42 -16.80 -0.49
C VAL A 158 -0.92 -16.99 0.20
N GLU A 159 -1.38 -18.24 0.30
CA GLU A 159 -2.61 -18.61 0.98
C GLU A 159 -2.63 -18.11 2.44
N LYS A 160 -1.61 -18.43 3.24
CA LYS A 160 -1.54 -18.01 4.64
C LYS A 160 -1.50 -16.48 4.78
N ALA A 161 -0.75 -15.80 3.92
CA ALA A 161 -0.67 -14.35 3.94
C ALA A 161 -2.00 -13.68 3.58
N LEU A 162 -2.75 -14.21 2.61
CA LEU A 162 -4.08 -13.72 2.26
C LEU A 162 -5.12 -14.07 3.33
N ARG A 163 -5.08 -15.28 3.88
CA ARG A 163 -5.97 -15.69 5.00
C ARG A 163 -5.77 -14.78 6.22
N PHE A 164 -4.52 -14.41 6.54
CA PHE A 164 -4.24 -13.45 7.61
C PHE A 164 -4.97 -12.12 7.40
N VAL A 165 -4.91 -11.57 6.19
CA VAL A 165 -5.56 -10.30 5.87
C VAL A 165 -7.08 -10.41 5.91
N LEU A 166 -7.63 -11.47 5.31
CA LEU A 166 -9.08 -11.69 5.22
C LEU A 166 -9.71 -12.14 6.55
N ALA A 167 -8.91 -12.68 7.48
CA ALA A 167 -9.39 -13.07 8.81
C ALA A 167 -9.62 -11.87 9.74
N ASN A 168 -9.21 -10.66 9.35
CA ASN A 168 -9.48 -9.46 10.13
C ASN A 168 -10.88 -8.91 9.79
N ASP A 169 -11.82 -9.00 10.73
CA ASP A 169 -13.22 -8.55 10.58
C ASP A 169 -13.38 -7.06 10.24
N ASN A 170 -12.32 -6.27 10.34
CA ASN A 170 -12.31 -4.87 9.96
C ASN A 170 -11.87 -4.65 8.51
N VAL A 171 -11.46 -5.70 7.79
CA VAL A 171 -11.06 -5.65 6.38
C VAL A 171 -12.22 -6.10 5.50
N THR A 172 -12.60 -5.26 4.54
CA THR A 172 -13.71 -5.56 3.62
C THR A 172 -13.24 -6.46 2.48
N LEU A 173 -12.07 -6.16 1.90
CA LEU A 173 -11.48 -6.98 0.84
C LEU A 173 -9.98 -6.76 0.72
N ALA A 174 -9.29 -7.68 0.04
CA ALA A 174 -7.87 -7.60 -0.27
C ALA A 174 -7.64 -7.50 -1.78
N ILE A 175 -6.67 -6.66 -2.20
CA ILE A 175 -6.31 -6.45 -3.60
C ILE A 175 -4.85 -6.86 -3.85
N PRO A 176 -4.54 -8.17 -3.96
CA PRO A 176 -3.21 -8.63 -4.35
C PRO A 176 -2.90 -8.22 -5.80
N GLY A 177 -1.65 -7.84 -6.07
CA GLY A 177 -1.17 -7.66 -7.44
C GLY A 177 -0.97 -9.03 -8.10
N MET A 178 -1.40 -9.17 -9.35
CA MET A 178 -1.31 -10.41 -10.12
C MET A 178 -0.78 -10.10 -11.53
N ALA A 179 0.15 -10.91 -12.02
CA ALA A 179 0.77 -10.77 -13.34
C ALA A 179 0.47 -11.96 -14.26
N ARG A 180 -0.04 -13.06 -13.71
CA ARG A 180 -0.35 -14.30 -14.45
C ARG A 180 -1.74 -14.81 -14.07
N VAL A 181 -2.38 -15.53 -14.99
CA VAL A 181 -3.69 -16.16 -14.76
C VAL A 181 -3.62 -17.14 -13.57
N SER A 182 -2.54 -17.92 -13.46
CA SER A 182 -2.37 -18.85 -12.35
C SER A 182 -2.36 -18.17 -10.96
N GLU A 183 -1.87 -16.93 -10.87
CA GLU A 183 -1.92 -16.14 -9.63
C GLU A 183 -3.35 -15.68 -9.31
N VAL A 184 -4.15 -15.40 -10.35
CA VAL A 184 -5.58 -15.10 -10.17
C VAL A 184 -6.30 -16.32 -9.63
N GLU A 185 -6.10 -17.48 -10.24
CA GLU A 185 -6.72 -18.76 -9.83
C GLU A 185 -6.31 -19.15 -8.40
N GLU A 186 -5.04 -18.95 -8.03
CA GLU A 186 -4.54 -19.20 -6.67
C GLU A 186 -5.23 -18.28 -5.65
N ASN A 187 -5.27 -16.98 -5.93
CA ASN A 187 -5.87 -15.99 -5.02
C ASN A 187 -7.39 -16.17 -4.90
N VAL A 188 -8.09 -16.47 -6.00
CA VAL A 188 -9.53 -16.75 -5.98
C VAL A 188 -9.85 -17.97 -5.13
N ARG A 189 -9.08 -19.04 -5.25
CA ARG A 189 -9.27 -20.24 -4.42
C ARG A 189 -9.17 -19.93 -2.92
N VAL A 190 -8.28 -19.03 -2.52
CA VAL A 190 -8.19 -18.61 -1.11
C VAL A 190 -9.47 -17.93 -0.65
N GLY A 191 -10.10 -17.12 -1.49
CA GLY A 191 -11.37 -16.47 -1.17
C GLY A 191 -12.55 -17.47 -1.14
N GLU A 192 -12.64 -18.36 -2.11
CA GLU A 192 -13.72 -19.36 -2.23
C GLU A 192 -13.68 -20.43 -1.12
N SER A 193 -12.48 -20.86 -0.73
CA SER A 193 -12.26 -21.86 0.32
C SER A 193 -11.79 -21.22 1.64
N PHE A 194 -12.18 -19.96 1.89
CA PHE A 194 -11.73 -19.23 3.06
C PHE A 194 -12.05 -19.99 4.35
N ALA A 195 -11.03 -20.19 5.16
CA ALA A 195 -11.15 -20.71 6.52
C ALA A 195 -10.39 -19.79 7.47
N PHE A 196 -10.99 -19.48 8.60
CA PHE A 196 -10.32 -18.71 9.65
C PHE A 196 -9.05 -19.44 10.09
N MET A 197 -8.03 -18.65 10.41
CA MET A 197 -6.80 -19.20 10.98
C MET A 197 -7.02 -19.52 12.47
N SER A 198 -6.45 -20.64 12.92
CA SER A 198 -6.35 -20.90 14.35
C SER A 198 -5.37 -19.88 15.00
N GLU A 199 -5.51 -19.66 16.29
CA GLU A 199 -4.59 -18.79 17.04
C GLU A 199 -3.13 -19.30 16.99
N GLU A 200 -2.95 -20.63 16.91
CA GLU A 200 -1.63 -21.24 16.74
C GLU A 200 -1.04 -20.96 15.35
N GLU A 201 -1.82 -21.14 14.27
CA GLU A 201 -1.41 -20.79 12.91
C GLU A 201 -1.05 -19.30 12.79
N LYS A 202 -1.86 -18.43 13.39
CA LYS A 202 -1.62 -16.97 13.40
C LYS A 202 -0.33 -16.64 14.14
N LYS A 203 -0.11 -17.22 15.31
CA LYS A 203 1.11 -17.03 16.11
C LYS A 203 2.36 -17.50 15.37
N ASP A 204 2.31 -18.68 14.77
CA ASP A 204 3.42 -19.21 13.98
C ASP A 204 3.74 -18.34 12.77
N LEU A 205 2.70 -17.83 12.11
CA LEU A 205 2.85 -16.96 10.96
C LEU A 205 3.43 -15.59 11.34
N VAL A 206 3.01 -15.02 12.48
CA VAL A 206 3.56 -13.76 13.03
C VAL A 206 5.03 -13.95 13.39
N ALA A 207 5.38 -15.05 14.08
CA ALA A 207 6.77 -15.35 14.43
C ALA A 207 7.67 -15.52 13.18
N ALA A 208 7.15 -16.17 12.14
CA ALA A 208 7.86 -16.28 10.87
C ALA A 208 8.03 -14.91 10.17
N ALA A 209 7.02 -14.06 10.26
CA ALA A 209 7.06 -12.70 9.71
C ALA A 209 8.03 -11.79 10.49
N GLU A 210 8.09 -11.91 11.81
CA GLU A 210 9.06 -11.18 12.64
C GLU A 210 10.50 -11.55 12.30
N ALA A 211 10.77 -12.81 12.01
CA ALA A 211 12.08 -13.25 11.54
C ALA A 211 12.47 -12.63 10.18
N LEU A 212 11.47 -12.34 9.31
CA LEU A 212 11.65 -11.56 8.08
C LEU A 212 11.90 -10.08 8.36
N GLY A 213 11.25 -9.56 9.38
CA GLY A 213 11.04 -8.14 9.58
C GLY A 213 12.18 -7.35 10.16
N LYS A 214 13.24 -8.00 10.67
CA LYS A 214 14.30 -7.29 11.38
C LYS A 214 15.36 -6.66 10.47
N ASP A 215 15.52 -7.13 9.22
CA ASP A 215 16.65 -6.77 8.37
C ASP A 215 16.28 -6.02 7.08
N PHE A 216 15.05 -5.55 6.90
CA PHE A 216 14.69 -4.79 5.70
C PHE A 216 13.75 -3.62 5.99
N CYS A 217 13.86 -2.58 5.15
CA CYS A 217 13.05 -1.39 5.25
C CYS A 217 11.59 -1.69 4.91
N ARG A 218 10.70 -1.51 5.88
CA ARG A 218 9.23 -1.60 5.69
C ARG A 218 8.64 -0.38 4.98
N GLY A 219 9.51 0.62 4.72
CA GLY A 219 9.18 1.80 3.96
C GLY A 219 8.22 2.75 4.68
N CYS A 220 8.17 2.79 6.03
CA CYS A 220 7.25 3.64 6.83
C CYS A 220 7.46 5.15 6.65
N GLY A 221 8.66 5.59 6.30
CA GLY A 221 8.95 7.00 6.04
C GLY A 221 9.37 7.81 7.26
N TYR A 222 9.37 7.27 8.48
CA TYR A 222 9.78 8.01 9.69
C TYR A 222 11.22 8.57 9.64
N CYS A 223 12.09 7.96 8.84
CA CYS A 223 13.44 8.46 8.57
C CYS A 223 13.46 9.75 7.71
N GLN A 224 12.33 10.21 7.25
CA GLN A 224 12.20 11.46 6.47
C GLN A 224 11.76 12.63 7.39
N PRO A 225 12.09 13.88 7.03
CA PRO A 225 13.00 14.26 5.94
C PRO A 225 14.46 13.94 6.28
N CYS A 226 15.25 13.58 5.26
CA CYS A 226 16.69 13.46 5.38
C CYS A 226 17.34 14.83 5.14
N PRO A 227 18.30 15.30 5.99
CA PRO A 227 18.97 16.58 5.76
C PRO A 227 19.72 16.68 4.44
N GLN A 228 20.11 15.54 3.85
CA GLN A 228 20.74 15.46 2.53
C GLN A 228 19.73 15.13 1.40
N GLU A 229 18.44 15.30 1.64
CA GLU A 229 17.36 15.06 0.67
C GLU A 229 17.31 13.63 0.08
N ILE A 230 18.02 12.69 0.72
CA ILE A 230 18.03 11.29 0.29
C ILE A 230 16.64 10.68 0.49
N ARG A 231 16.05 10.15 -0.57
CA ARG A 231 14.78 9.39 -0.50
C ARG A 231 15.01 7.98 0.06
N ILE A 232 15.38 7.91 1.33
CA ILE A 232 15.80 6.68 2.03
C ILE A 232 14.85 5.49 1.76
N PRO A 233 13.52 5.57 1.96
CA PRO A 233 12.64 4.42 1.74
C PRO A 233 12.62 3.92 0.29
N THR A 234 12.87 4.82 -0.67
CA THR A 234 12.94 4.47 -2.09
C THR A 234 14.19 3.68 -2.39
N ILE A 235 15.33 4.15 -1.93
CA ILE A 235 16.63 3.49 -2.13
C ILE A 235 16.65 2.11 -1.47
N LEU A 236 16.21 2.02 -0.20
CA LEU A 236 16.19 0.75 0.53
C LEU A 236 15.21 -0.27 -0.07
N ARG A 237 14.14 0.19 -0.72
CA ARG A 237 13.27 -0.68 -1.49
C ARG A 237 13.99 -1.25 -2.72
N HIS A 238 14.78 -0.45 -3.44
CA HIS A 238 15.58 -0.95 -4.57
C HIS A 238 16.65 -1.94 -4.10
N LEU A 239 17.27 -1.68 -2.95
CA LEU A 239 18.19 -2.64 -2.32
C LEU A 239 17.49 -3.97 -2.00
N ALA A 240 16.28 -3.92 -1.47
CA ALA A 240 15.49 -5.13 -1.20
C ALA A 240 15.15 -5.89 -2.48
N TYR A 241 14.77 -5.22 -3.56
CA TYR A 241 14.54 -5.85 -4.86
C TYR A 241 15.79 -6.52 -5.42
N TYR A 242 16.94 -5.90 -5.27
CA TYR A 242 18.22 -6.50 -5.66
C TYR A 242 18.55 -7.74 -4.82
N LYS A 243 18.57 -7.59 -3.50
CA LYS A 243 19.04 -8.65 -2.57
C LYS A 243 18.09 -9.82 -2.41
N ASN A 244 16.78 -9.52 -2.37
CA ASN A 244 15.79 -10.49 -1.93
C ASN A 244 15.02 -11.12 -3.10
N TYR A 245 14.92 -10.44 -4.25
CA TYR A 245 14.07 -10.87 -5.37
C TYR A 245 14.83 -11.14 -6.67
N GLY A 246 16.13 -10.87 -6.71
CA GLY A 246 16.95 -11.07 -7.90
C GLY A 246 16.63 -10.12 -9.08
N PHE A 247 15.92 -9.00 -8.82
CA PHE A 247 15.63 -7.99 -9.84
C PHE A 247 16.81 -7.04 -10.03
N ASN A 248 18.00 -7.60 -10.30
CA ASN A 248 19.27 -6.88 -10.24
C ASN A 248 19.32 -5.71 -11.24
N ASP A 249 19.09 -5.98 -12.52
CA ASP A 249 19.14 -4.96 -13.57
C ASP A 249 18.05 -3.90 -13.40
N TRP A 250 16.85 -4.33 -13.02
CA TRP A 250 15.75 -3.44 -12.76
C TRP A 250 16.02 -2.52 -11.54
N ALA A 251 16.57 -3.09 -10.45
CA ALA A 251 16.90 -2.32 -9.25
C ALA A 251 18.00 -1.28 -9.53
N LYS A 252 19.03 -1.65 -10.28
CA LYS A 252 20.10 -0.74 -10.74
C LYS A 252 19.55 0.37 -11.63
N ALA A 253 18.74 0.02 -12.64
CA ALA A 253 18.11 0.99 -13.51
C ALA A 253 17.22 1.98 -12.75
N ARG A 254 16.49 1.51 -11.74
CA ARG A 254 15.67 2.39 -10.88
C ARG A 254 16.51 3.24 -9.94
N TYR A 255 17.60 2.70 -9.42
CA TYR A 255 18.52 3.46 -8.59
C TYR A 255 19.23 4.55 -9.39
N SER A 256 19.61 4.29 -10.66
CA SER A 256 20.22 5.30 -11.54
C SER A 256 19.31 6.53 -11.75
N MET A 257 17.99 6.37 -11.67
CA MET A 257 17.00 7.45 -11.80
C MET A 257 16.72 8.22 -10.50
N VAL A 258 17.31 7.79 -9.37
CA VAL A 258 17.16 8.51 -8.10
C VAL A 258 17.98 9.78 -8.16
N GLU A 259 17.40 10.92 -7.84
CA GLU A 259 18.03 12.25 -7.94
C GLU A 259 19.21 12.39 -6.99
N VAL A 260 18.99 12.13 -5.69
CA VAL A 260 20.04 12.14 -4.68
C VAL A 260 20.38 10.69 -4.32
N LYS A 261 21.62 10.27 -4.63
CA LYS A 261 22.09 8.91 -4.39
C LYS A 261 22.40 8.67 -2.90
N ALA A 262 22.61 7.39 -2.56
CA ALA A 262 22.89 7.00 -1.18
C ALA A 262 24.28 7.44 -0.69
N ASP A 263 25.23 7.71 -1.57
CA ASP A 263 26.57 8.24 -1.26
C ASP A 263 26.56 9.68 -0.74
N ALA A 264 25.47 10.43 -0.96
CA ALA A 264 25.29 11.73 -0.32
C ALA A 264 25.06 11.63 1.20
N CYS A 265 25.00 10.41 1.76
CA CYS A 265 24.81 10.19 3.19
C CYS A 265 26.03 10.64 4.01
N VAL A 266 25.84 11.60 4.91
CA VAL A 266 26.85 12.09 5.84
C VAL A 266 26.81 11.37 7.21
N GLU A 267 26.13 10.26 7.30
CA GLU A 267 26.02 9.40 8.49
C GLU A 267 25.59 10.13 9.77
N CYS A 268 24.75 11.15 9.66
CA CYS A 268 24.29 11.96 10.81
C CYS A 268 23.46 11.19 11.85
N GLY A 269 23.06 9.95 11.58
CA GLY A 269 22.35 9.05 12.50
C GLY A 269 20.86 9.30 12.68
N GLN A 270 20.30 10.45 12.30
CA GLN A 270 18.90 10.82 12.55
C GLN A 270 17.89 9.78 12.03
N CYS A 271 18.16 9.18 10.87
CA CYS A 271 17.29 8.16 10.30
C CYS A 271 17.30 6.84 11.07
N LYS A 272 18.41 6.51 11.73
CA LYS A 272 18.56 5.34 12.61
C LYS A 272 17.75 5.53 13.90
N GLU A 273 17.86 6.71 14.52
CA GLU A 273 17.10 7.06 15.72
C GLU A 273 15.59 7.08 15.48
N LYS A 274 15.16 7.57 14.32
CA LYS A 274 13.76 7.64 13.93
C LYS A 274 13.18 6.30 13.42
N CYS A 275 14.00 5.27 13.23
CA CYS A 275 13.54 4.00 12.69
C CYS A 275 12.88 3.14 13.77
N PRO A 276 11.55 2.90 13.72
CA PRO A 276 10.86 2.10 14.74
C PRO A 276 11.27 0.62 14.71
N TYR A 277 11.97 0.19 13.65
CA TYR A 277 12.43 -1.19 13.47
C TYR A 277 13.92 -1.38 13.82
N GLY A 278 14.57 -0.35 14.35
CA GLY A 278 15.98 -0.42 14.76
C GLY A 278 16.99 -0.70 13.63
N LEU A 279 16.62 -0.37 12.38
CA LEU A 279 17.49 -0.61 11.22
C LEU A 279 18.70 0.34 11.23
N ASP A 280 19.87 -0.19 10.89
CA ASP A 280 21.05 0.63 10.61
C ASP A 280 20.95 1.24 9.20
N VAL A 281 20.12 2.29 9.12
CA VAL A 281 19.82 2.95 7.84
C VAL A 281 21.07 3.50 7.13
N PRO A 282 22.04 4.14 7.81
CA PRO A 282 23.28 4.58 7.16
C PRO A 282 24.06 3.43 6.53
N GLU A 283 24.23 2.30 7.26
CA GLU A 283 24.88 1.10 6.71
C GLU A 283 24.13 0.54 5.49
N MET A 284 22.80 0.46 5.58
CA MET A 284 21.98 0.01 4.46
C MET A 284 22.06 0.93 3.24
N LEU A 285 22.22 2.24 3.42
CA LEU A 285 22.44 3.18 2.32
C LEU A 285 23.81 2.97 1.66
N ARG A 286 24.85 2.73 2.45
CA ARG A 286 26.20 2.41 1.96
C ARG A 286 26.19 1.13 1.16
N GLU A 287 25.56 0.08 1.67
CA GLU A 287 25.37 -1.17 0.92
C GLU A 287 24.58 -0.97 -0.38
N ALA A 288 23.50 -0.18 -0.31
CA ALA A 288 22.68 0.12 -1.49
C ALA A 288 23.50 0.80 -2.58
N HIS A 289 24.32 1.80 -2.24
CA HIS A 289 25.19 2.45 -3.23
C HIS A 289 26.19 1.46 -3.85
N LYS A 290 26.85 0.66 -3.02
CA LYS A 290 27.81 -0.35 -3.46
C LYS A 290 27.23 -1.36 -4.46
N LEU A 291 25.98 -1.77 -4.27
CA LEU A 291 25.35 -2.82 -5.08
C LEU A 291 24.55 -2.31 -6.28
N LEU A 292 24.07 -1.06 -6.21
CA LEU A 292 23.12 -0.52 -7.18
C LEU A 292 23.73 0.55 -8.11
N ALA A 293 24.86 1.15 -7.73
CA ALA A 293 25.57 2.13 -8.56
C ALA A 293 26.24 1.52 -9.78
#